data_8fe7e51b9139bd0122c9344c550a5424
#
_entry.id   8fe7e51b9139bd0122c9344c550a5424
#
_cell.length_a   1.000
_cell.length_b   1.000
_cell.length_c   1.000
_cell.angle_alpha   90.00
_cell.angle_beta   90.00
_cell.angle_gamma   90.00
#
_symmetry.space_group_name_H-M   'P 1'
#
loop_
_entity.id
_entity.type
_entity.pdbx_description
1 polymer ?
#
loop_
_entity_poly.entity_id
_entity_poly.type
_entity_poly.pdbx_seq_one_letter_code
_entity_poly.pdbx_strand_id
1 'polypeptide(L)'
;EYSVRQAQFADGIFTMVSACFGGVVPNTVWLGHVSLKRTGAGIGYSIIAGIILLLAGVLGLFTVLSDIIPKAVVAITFLWCAVDMLSQAFRVVDKKYYAAIGVAMVPSVADFLYTQVTGAAGLADLWTEKVASGINDFAPAVCQALSDAGCMWNGVAAVKAGAIVIGILLGTMVAFIIDRRLDKVAIVAFVGAVLS
;
A
#
# COMPACT_ATOMS: atom_id res chain seq x y z
N GLU A 1 -2.14 1.85 -27.80
CA GLU A 1 -2.92 2.49 -26.73
C GLU A 1 -3.73 1.42 -26.01
N TYR A 2 -3.72 1.44 -24.69
CA TYR A 2 -4.54 0.55 -23.90
C TYR A 2 -5.95 1.13 -23.74
N SER A 3 -6.95 0.32 -24.04
CA SER A 3 -8.30 0.63 -23.63
C SER A 3 -8.44 0.34 -22.13
N VAL A 4 -8.56 1.41 -21.33
CA VAL A 4 -8.71 1.32 -19.86
C VAL A 4 -9.90 0.40 -19.48
N ARG A 5 -10.99 0.47 -20.25
CA ARG A 5 -12.16 -0.40 -20.05
C ARG A 5 -11.84 -1.88 -20.19
N GLN A 6 -11.06 -2.26 -21.21
CA GLN A 6 -10.69 -3.66 -21.43
C GLN A 6 -9.77 -4.17 -20.32
N ALA A 7 -8.83 -3.35 -19.86
CA ALA A 7 -7.95 -3.70 -18.76
C ALA A 7 -8.74 -3.93 -17.46
N GLN A 8 -9.61 -2.99 -17.08
CA GLN A 8 -10.44 -3.11 -15.89
C GLN A 8 -11.42 -4.30 -15.94
N PHE A 9 -11.97 -4.57 -17.11
CA PHE A 9 -12.87 -5.71 -17.30
C PHE A 9 -12.13 -7.05 -17.15
N ALA A 10 -10.93 -7.15 -17.73
CA ALA A 10 -10.07 -8.31 -17.56
C ALA A 10 -9.66 -8.51 -16.11
N ASP A 11 -9.22 -7.44 -15.40
CA ASP A 11 -8.88 -7.51 -13.99
C ASP A 11 -10.06 -7.96 -13.11
N GLY A 12 -11.26 -7.47 -13.41
CA GLY A 12 -12.47 -7.89 -12.71
C GLY A 12 -12.74 -9.39 -12.88
N ILE A 13 -12.68 -9.91 -14.12
CA ILE A 13 -12.88 -11.33 -14.40
C ILE A 13 -11.82 -12.18 -13.69
N PHE A 14 -10.54 -11.83 -13.81
CA PHE A 14 -9.46 -12.60 -13.18
C PHE A 14 -9.51 -12.53 -11.65
N THR A 15 -9.97 -11.41 -11.09
CA THR A 15 -10.22 -11.31 -9.64
C THR A 15 -11.34 -12.25 -9.20
N MET A 16 -12.42 -12.34 -9.95
CA MET A 16 -13.52 -13.28 -9.65
C MET A 16 -13.05 -14.74 -9.75
N VAL A 17 -12.28 -15.08 -10.78
CA VAL A 17 -11.70 -16.43 -10.91
C VAL A 17 -10.77 -16.72 -9.75
N SER A 18 -9.88 -15.78 -9.39
CA SER A 18 -8.97 -15.92 -8.25
C SER A 18 -9.73 -16.14 -6.93
N ALA A 19 -10.81 -15.39 -6.71
CA ALA A 19 -11.66 -15.54 -5.52
C ALA A 19 -12.30 -16.92 -5.42
N CYS A 20 -12.72 -17.53 -6.54
CA CYS A 20 -13.24 -18.90 -6.56
C CYS A 20 -12.19 -19.94 -6.12
N PHE A 21 -10.91 -19.66 -6.32
CA PHE A 21 -9.80 -20.50 -5.87
C PHE A 21 -9.23 -20.09 -4.50
N GLY A 22 -9.92 -19.22 -3.76
CA GLY A 22 -9.51 -18.77 -2.41
C GLY A 22 -8.52 -17.59 -2.42
N GLY A 23 -8.34 -16.90 -3.52
CA GLY A 23 -7.50 -15.71 -3.61
C GLY A 23 -8.13 -14.53 -2.85
N VAL A 24 -7.40 -14.01 -1.86
CA VAL A 24 -7.83 -12.88 -1.00
C VAL A 24 -7.43 -11.52 -1.57
N VAL A 25 -6.52 -11.50 -2.56
CA VAL A 25 -6.00 -10.26 -3.15
C VAL A 25 -6.61 -10.06 -4.54
N PRO A 26 -7.18 -8.88 -4.82
CA PRO A 26 -7.68 -8.59 -6.17
C PRO A 26 -6.52 -8.55 -7.17
N ASN A 27 -6.77 -9.06 -8.38
CA ASN A 27 -5.83 -8.93 -9.47
C ASN A 27 -5.85 -7.50 -9.98
N THR A 28 -4.70 -6.89 -10.17
CA THR A 28 -4.56 -5.53 -10.69
C THR A 28 -3.50 -5.48 -11.78
N VAL A 29 -3.67 -4.57 -12.74
CA VAL A 29 -2.65 -4.33 -13.76
C VAL A 29 -1.37 -3.85 -13.05
N TRP A 30 -0.29 -4.60 -13.23
CA TRP A 30 0.98 -4.22 -12.66
C TRP A 30 1.53 -2.95 -13.33
N LEU A 31 1.76 -1.91 -12.54
CA LEU A 31 2.25 -0.62 -13.04
C LEU A 31 3.62 -0.71 -13.71
N GLY A 32 4.46 -1.65 -13.31
CA GLY A 32 5.75 -1.94 -13.96
C GLY A 32 5.63 -2.41 -15.41
N HIS A 33 4.46 -2.85 -15.86
CA HIS A 33 4.25 -3.24 -17.25
C HIS A 33 4.50 -2.10 -18.25
N VAL A 34 4.17 -0.88 -17.88
CA VAL A 34 4.42 0.32 -18.71
C VAL A 34 5.93 0.54 -18.88
N SER A 35 6.70 0.33 -17.83
CA SER A 35 8.16 0.45 -17.84
C SER A 35 8.80 -0.63 -18.73
N LEU A 36 8.36 -1.87 -18.60
CA LEU A 36 8.85 -3.00 -19.42
C LEU A 36 8.49 -2.83 -20.90
N LYS A 37 7.32 -2.29 -21.20
CA LYS A 37 6.94 -1.98 -22.58
C LYS A 37 7.83 -0.92 -23.23
N ARG A 38 8.29 0.06 -22.45
CA ARG A 38 9.24 1.08 -22.92
C ARG A 38 10.63 0.49 -23.24
N THR A 39 11.02 -0.59 -22.60
CA THR A 39 12.27 -1.32 -22.89
C THR A 39 12.13 -2.32 -24.05
N GLY A 40 10.97 -2.34 -24.74
CA GLY A 40 10.74 -3.19 -25.91
C GLY A 40 10.24 -4.59 -25.59
N ALA A 41 9.82 -4.85 -24.35
CA ALA A 41 9.25 -6.15 -24.00
C ALA A 41 7.92 -6.41 -24.73
N GLY A 42 7.84 -7.51 -25.45
CA GLY A 42 6.66 -7.95 -26.18
C GLY A 42 5.71 -8.79 -25.31
N ILE A 43 4.55 -9.14 -25.87
CA ILE A 43 3.53 -9.96 -25.20
C ILE A 43 4.08 -11.32 -24.74
N GLY A 44 5.08 -11.86 -25.45
CA GLY A 44 5.66 -13.17 -25.14
C GLY A 44 6.21 -13.30 -23.74
N TYR A 45 6.84 -12.25 -23.19
CA TYR A 45 7.38 -12.31 -21.80
C TYR A 45 6.26 -12.48 -20.77
N SER A 46 5.11 -11.80 -20.97
CA SER A 46 3.99 -11.89 -20.04
C SER A 46 3.36 -13.28 -20.05
N ILE A 47 3.28 -13.92 -21.22
CA ILE A 47 2.75 -15.28 -21.36
C ILE A 47 3.69 -16.27 -20.66
N ILE A 48 5.00 -16.19 -20.92
CA ILE A 48 5.99 -17.07 -20.31
C ILE A 48 6.01 -16.86 -18.76
N ALA A 49 6.02 -15.62 -18.30
CA ALA A 49 5.96 -15.32 -16.88
C ALA A 49 4.67 -15.87 -16.24
N GLY A 50 3.53 -15.71 -16.89
CA GLY A 50 2.26 -16.25 -16.44
C GLY A 50 2.26 -17.78 -16.31
N ILE A 51 2.82 -18.49 -17.28
CA ILE A 51 2.95 -19.96 -17.24
C ILE A 51 3.88 -20.39 -16.09
N ILE A 52 5.03 -19.72 -15.94
CA ILE A 52 5.98 -20.03 -14.86
C ILE A 52 5.33 -19.80 -13.50
N LEU A 53 4.62 -18.67 -13.31
CA LEU A 53 3.94 -18.36 -12.06
C LEU A 53 2.80 -19.34 -11.77
N LEU A 54 2.05 -19.75 -12.79
CA LEU A 54 1.00 -20.77 -12.64
C LEU A 54 1.58 -22.11 -12.18
N LEU A 55 2.64 -22.59 -12.85
CA LEU A 55 3.30 -23.83 -12.48
C LEU A 55 3.92 -23.75 -11.07
N ALA A 56 4.56 -22.64 -10.76
CA ALA A 56 5.13 -22.40 -9.43
C ALA A 56 4.05 -22.38 -8.33
N GLY A 57 2.87 -21.82 -8.61
CA GLY A 57 1.73 -21.80 -7.70
C GLY A 57 1.18 -23.20 -7.45
N VAL A 58 0.92 -23.96 -8.53
CA VAL A 58 0.38 -25.34 -8.45
C VAL A 58 1.35 -26.28 -7.75
N LEU A 59 2.65 -26.13 -7.98
CA LEU A 59 3.70 -26.95 -7.35
C LEU A 59 4.07 -26.51 -5.92
N GLY A 60 3.47 -25.41 -5.41
CA GLY A 60 3.79 -24.89 -4.08
C GLY A 60 5.20 -24.27 -3.97
N LEU A 61 5.86 -23.98 -5.09
CA LEU A 61 7.24 -23.47 -5.12
C LEU A 61 7.37 -22.09 -4.46
N PHE A 62 6.29 -21.34 -4.30
CA PHE A 62 6.33 -20.04 -3.63
C PHE A 62 6.70 -20.14 -2.16
N THR A 63 6.29 -21.21 -1.47
CA THR A 63 6.68 -21.45 -0.07
C THR A 63 8.19 -21.67 0.02
N VAL A 64 8.73 -22.54 -0.84
CA VAL A 64 10.18 -22.80 -0.89
C VAL A 64 10.96 -21.53 -1.28
N LEU A 65 10.43 -20.77 -2.23
CA LEU A 65 11.07 -19.54 -2.69
C LEU A 65 11.10 -18.46 -1.58
N SER A 66 10.03 -18.34 -0.78
CA SER A 66 9.96 -17.42 0.35
C SER A 66 10.94 -17.74 1.48
N ASP A 67 11.32 -19.02 1.62
CA ASP A 67 12.31 -19.45 2.61
C ASP A 67 13.75 -19.22 2.11
N ILE A 68 13.97 -19.32 0.80
CA ILE A 68 15.31 -19.14 0.19
C ILE A 68 15.65 -17.66 -0.02
N ILE A 69 14.66 -16.83 -0.44
CA ILE A 69 14.91 -15.44 -0.74
C ILE A 69 14.89 -14.60 0.53
N PRO A 70 16.01 -13.98 0.93
CA PRO A 70 16.03 -13.08 2.07
C PRO A 70 15.03 -11.93 1.90
N LYS A 71 14.24 -11.65 2.93
CA LYS A 71 13.26 -10.55 2.93
C LYS A 71 13.88 -9.20 2.56
N ALA A 72 15.17 -9.00 2.89
CA ALA A 72 15.92 -7.80 2.54
C ALA A 72 16.04 -7.59 1.02
N VAL A 73 16.24 -8.65 0.23
CA VAL A 73 16.34 -8.56 -1.24
C VAL A 73 15.00 -8.14 -1.84
N VAL A 74 13.91 -8.72 -1.34
CA VAL A 74 12.55 -8.37 -1.76
C VAL A 74 12.25 -6.92 -1.41
N ALA A 75 12.63 -6.47 -0.21
CA ALA A 75 12.42 -5.10 0.24
C ALA A 75 13.10 -4.06 -0.65
N ILE A 76 14.33 -4.33 -1.12
CA ILE A 76 15.05 -3.44 -2.04
C ILE A 76 14.31 -3.32 -3.37
N THR A 77 13.80 -4.42 -3.90
CA THR A 77 13.02 -4.43 -5.15
C THR A 77 11.74 -3.60 -5.02
N PHE A 78 11.01 -3.78 -3.91
CA PHE A 78 9.81 -2.97 -3.64
C PHE A 78 10.12 -1.50 -3.44
N LEU A 79 11.23 -1.16 -2.78
CA LEU A 79 11.67 0.21 -2.61
C LEU A 79 11.94 0.88 -3.97
N TRP A 80 12.63 0.17 -4.86
CA TRP A 80 12.87 0.68 -6.21
C TRP A 80 11.57 0.92 -6.98
N CYS A 81 10.65 -0.04 -6.93
CA CYS A 81 9.32 0.12 -7.54
C CYS A 81 8.54 1.31 -6.95
N ALA A 82 8.60 1.50 -5.64
CA ALA A 82 7.92 2.62 -4.98
C ALA A 82 8.47 3.98 -5.44
N VAL A 83 9.80 4.11 -5.58
CA VAL A 83 10.45 5.32 -6.10
C VAL A 83 10.07 5.58 -7.55
N ASP A 84 10.02 4.54 -8.39
CA ASP A 84 9.60 4.68 -9.79
C ASP A 84 8.13 5.11 -9.89
N MET A 85 7.24 4.50 -9.12
CA MET A 85 5.82 4.90 -9.05
C MET A 85 5.63 6.34 -8.60
N LEU A 86 6.36 6.75 -7.57
CA LEU A 86 6.32 8.13 -7.09
C LEU A 86 6.82 9.11 -8.15
N SER A 87 7.91 8.79 -8.81
CA SER A 87 8.45 9.57 -9.94
C SER A 87 7.42 9.71 -11.07
N GLN A 88 6.71 8.63 -11.40
CA GLN A 88 5.66 8.66 -12.42
C GLN A 88 4.47 9.54 -11.98
N ALA A 89 4.05 9.48 -10.73
CA ALA A 89 2.98 10.32 -10.19
C ALA A 89 3.32 11.81 -10.37
N PHE A 90 4.54 12.24 -10.05
CA PHE A 90 4.99 13.61 -10.25
C PHE A 90 5.16 14.02 -11.72
N ARG A 91 5.36 13.07 -12.63
CA ARG A 91 5.46 13.36 -14.07
C ARG A 91 4.10 13.55 -14.76
N VAL A 92 3.09 12.85 -14.27
CA VAL A 92 1.74 12.85 -14.88
C VAL A 92 0.90 14.01 -14.38
N VAL A 93 1.15 14.45 -13.15
CA VAL A 93 0.34 15.46 -12.47
C VAL A 93 0.95 16.85 -12.65
N ASP A 94 0.10 17.85 -12.90
CA ASP A 94 0.53 19.24 -12.98
C ASP A 94 1.21 19.70 -11.69
N LYS A 95 2.24 20.53 -11.81
CA LYS A 95 3.04 21.05 -10.68
C LYS A 95 2.20 21.68 -9.56
N LYS A 96 1.07 22.28 -9.91
CA LYS A 96 0.16 22.88 -8.93
C LYS A 96 -0.40 21.90 -7.91
N TYR A 97 -0.51 20.60 -8.25
CA TYR A 97 -1.05 19.56 -7.37
C TYR A 97 0.02 18.77 -6.61
N TYR A 98 1.29 19.15 -6.70
CA TYR A 98 2.35 18.42 -5.96
C TYR A 98 2.11 18.41 -4.45
N ALA A 99 1.55 19.49 -3.90
CA ALA A 99 1.15 19.53 -2.50
C ALA A 99 0.08 18.49 -2.16
N ALA A 100 -0.87 18.26 -3.06
CA ALA A 100 -1.90 17.24 -2.87
C ALA A 100 -1.32 15.82 -2.82
N ILE A 101 -0.32 15.52 -3.68
CA ILE A 101 0.40 14.24 -3.65
C ILE A 101 1.12 14.08 -2.31
N GLY A 102 1.85 15.12 -1.85
CA GLY A 102 2.56 15.08 -0.56
C GLY A 102 1.63 14.79 0.61
N VAL A 103 0.49 15.49 0.68
CA VAL A 103 -0.51 15.29 1.74
C VAL A 103 -1.15 13.89 1.67
N ALA A 104 -1.42 13.38 0.46
CA ALA A 104 -1.98 12.03 0.27
C ALA A 104 -1.04 10.92 0.76
N MET A 105 0.26 11.15 0.80
CA MET A 105 1.25 10.18 1.28
C MET A 105 1.36 10.11 2.80
N VAL A 106 0.95 11.16 3.52
CA VAL A 106 1.10 11.23 4.98
C VAL A 106 0.48 10.03 5.71
N PRO A 107 -0.75 9.59 5.40
CA PRO A 107 -1.34 8.43 6.06
C PRO A 107 -0.56 7.13 5.82
N SER A 108 -0.04 6.93 4.61
CA SER A 108 0.76 5.73 4.30
C SER A 108 2.10 5.72 5.05
N VAL A 109 2.73 6.88 5.24
CA VAL A 109 3.94 7.02 6.07
C VAL A 109 3.61 6.76 7.53
N ALA A 110 2.47 7.24 8.03
CA ALA A 110 2.00 6.97 9.39
C ALA A 110 1.76 5.47 9.63
N ASP A 111 1.14 4.77 8.68
CA ASP A 111 0.94 3.31 8.75
C ASP A 111 2.28 2.54 8.75
N PHE A 112 3.21 2.96 7.91
CA PHE A 112 4.56 2.38 7.90
C PHE A 112 5.27 2.58 9.24
N LEU A 113 5.28 3.79 9.79
CA LEU A 113 5.90 4.09 11.09
C LEU A 113 5.25 3.27 12.21
N TYR A 114 3.92 3.20 12.23
CA TYR A 114 3.19 2.40 13.20
C TYR A 114 3.63 0.92 13.14
N THR A 115 3.69 0.36 11.95
CA THR A 115 4.08 -1.05 11.75
C THR A 115 5.53 -1.31 12.18
N GLN A 116 6.45 -0.37 11.91
CA GLN A 116 7.84 -0.51 12.34
C GLN A 116 7.99 -0.42 13.86
N VAL A 117 7.33 0.53 14.50
CA VAL A 117 7.40 0.69 15.95
C VAL A 117 6.78 -0.52 16.67
N THR A 118 5.60 -0.97 16.24
CA THR A 118 4.96 -2.15 16.84
C THR A 118 5.74 -3.43 16.58
N GLY A 119 6.36 -3.57 15.41
CA GLY A 119 7.23 -4.71 15.10
C GLY A 119 8.50 -4.72 15.96
N ALA A 120 9.15 -3.57 16.12
CA ALA A 120 10.32 -3.44 16.98
C ALA A 120 9.98 -3.70 18.45
N ALA A 121 8.84 -3.22 18.90
CA ALA A 121 8.34 -3.44 20.25
C ALA A 121 8.06 -4.94 20.52
N GLY A 122 7.44 -5.65 19.57
CA GLY A 122 7.22 -7.09 19.66
C GLY A 122 8.53 -7.90 19.73
N LEU A 123 9.60 -7.44 19.05
CA LEU A 123 10.92 -8.06 19.16
C LEU A 123 11.56 -7.79 20.53
N ALA A 124 11.39 -6.61 21.11
CA ALA A 124 11.89 -6.29 22.45
C ALA A 124 11.24 -7.17 23.53
N ASP A 125 9.97 -7.48 23.37
CA ASP A 125 9.22 -8.36 24.26
C ASP A 125 9.73 -9.82 24.23
N LEU A 126 10.12 -10.32 23.06
CA LEU A 126 10.76 -11.64 22.90
C LEU A 126 12.10 -11.74 23.66
N TRP A 127 12.79 -10.62 23.86
CA TRP A 127 14.09 -10.57 24.58
C TRP A 127 13.94 -10.47 26.11
N THR A 128 12.78 -10.08 26.63
CA THR A 128 12.59 -9.86 28.06
C THR A 128 11.97 -11.01 28.83
N GLU A 129 11.76 -12.20 28.21
CA GLU A 129 11.23 -13.42 28.86
C GLU A 129 9.90 -13.24 29.64
N LYS A 130 9.23 -12.11 29.44
CA LYS A 130 7.94 -11.76 30.07
C LYS A 130 6.73 -11.91 29.17
N VAL A 131 6.87 -12.61 28.05
CA VAL A 131 5.78 -12.82 27.06
C VAL A 131 4.86 -13.98 27.47
N ALA A 132 4.54 -14.11 28.73
CA ALA A 132 3.49 -15.05 29.16
C ALA A 132 2.09 -14.41 29.16
N SER A 133 1.97 -13.10 29.01
CA SER A 133 0.71 -12.37 28.89
C SER A 133 0.67 -11.68 27.53
N GLY A 134 -0.22 -12.13 26.67
CA GLY A 134 -0.27 -11.84 25.24
C GLY A 134 -0.04 -10.39 24.82
N ILE A 135 0.27 -10.24 23.56
CA ILE A 135 0.49 -9.00 22.77
C ILE A 135 -0.48 -7.85 23.10
N ASN A 136 -1.62 -8.15 23.70
CA ASN A 136 -2.64 -7.17 24.08
C ASN A 136 -2.24 -6.24 25.24
N ASP A 137 -1.32 -6.67 26.11
CA ASP A 137 -0.90 -5.88 27.28
C ASP A 137 0.30 -4.97 27.00
N PHE A 138 1.06 -5.26 25.97
CA PHE A 138 2.22 -4.45 25.56
C PHE A 138 1.81 -3.18 24.79
N ALA A 139 0.85 -3.30 23.90
CA ALA A 139 0.40 -2.18 23.07
C ALA A 139 -0.07 -0.96 23.89
N PRO A 140 -0.89 -1.07 24.95
CA PRO A 140 -1.29 0.08 25.76
C PRO A 140 -0.13 0.70 26.52
N ALA A 141 0.82 -0.07 27.04
CA ALA A 141 1.98 0.45 27.77
C ALA A 141 2.91 1.28 26.88
N VAL A 142 3.19 0.80 25.65
CA VAL A 142 3.98 1.54 24.66
C VAL A 142 3.24 2.77 24.17
N CYS A 143 1.92 2.66 23.91
CA CYS A 143 1.09 3.81 23.54
C CYS A 143 1.12 4.90 24.60
N GLN A 144 1.07 4.52 25.87
CA GLN A 144 1.09 5.45 26.98
C GLN A 144 2.47 6.09 27.14
N ALA A 145 3.55 5.32 27.08
CA ALA A 145 4.92 5.82 27.10
C ALA A 145 5.23 6.78 25.94
N LEU A 146 4.75 6.48 24.74
CA LEU A 146 4.88 7.37 23.57
C LEU A 146 4.05 8.64 23.71
N SER A 147 2.85 8.57 24.31
CA SER A 147 2.03 9.73 24.60
C SER A 147 2.68 10.62 25.66
N ASP A 148 3.26 10.03 26.70
CA ASP A 148 3.98 10.74 27.78
C ASP A 148 5.25 11.40 27.24
N ALA A 149 5.88 10.81 26.22
CA ALA A 149 7.00 11.40 25.50
C ALA A 149 6.59 12.50 24.50
N GLY A 150 5.31 12.86 24.44
CA GLY A 150 4.78 13.90 23.55
C GLY A 150 4.51 13.45 22.12
N CYS A 151 4.55 12.14 21.83
CA CYS A 151 4.20 11.61 20.52
C CYS A 151 2.67 11.50 20.37
N MET A 152 2.12 12.01 19.29
CA MET A 152 0.68 11.88 18.98
C MET A 152 0.33 10.46 18.50
N TRP A 153 0.66 9.44 19.30
CA TRP A 153 0.54 8.04 18.93
C TRP A 153 -0.91 7.63 18.59
N ASN A 154 -1.88 8.10 19.36
CA ASN A 154 -3.28 7.85 19.10
C ASN A 154 -3.75 8.40 17.74
N GLY A 155 -3.20 9.56 17.33
CA GLY A 155 -3.45 10.13 16.01
C GLY A 155 -2.85 9.26 14.88
N VAL A 156 -1.65 8.75 15.08
CA VAL A 156 -1.00 7.83 14.12
C VAL A 156 -1.81 6.53 13.98
N ALA A 157 -2.26 5.97 15.10
CA ALA A 157 -3.08 4.75 15.11
C ALA A 157 -4.43 4.95 14.41
N ALA A 158 -5.08 6.10 14.62
CA ALA A 158 -6.34 6.43 13.96
C ALA A 158 -6.17 6.58 12.44
N VAL A 159 -5.12 7.26 12.00
CA VAL A 159 -4.84 7.47 10.57
C VAL A 159 -4.46 6.16 9.86
N LYS A 160 -3.77 5.23 10.55
CA LYS A 160 -3.44 3.91 10.03
C LYS A 160 -4.67 3.09 9.66
N ALA A 161 -5.73 3.12 10.46
CA ALA A 161 -6.90 2.26 10.30
C ALA A 161 -7.61 2.38 8.93
N GLY A 162 -7.25 3.40 8.14
CA GLY A 162 -7.75 3.58 6.77
C GLY A 162 -6.78 4.37 5.91
N ALA A 163 -5.47 4.16 6.06
CA ALA A 163 -4.42 4.99 5.48
C ALA A 163 -4.61 5.29 3.98
N ILE A 164 -4.99 4.27 3.19
CA ILE A 164 -5.23 4.44 1.75
C ILE A 164 -6.45 5.34 1.50
N VAL A 165 -7.57 5.07 2.17
CA VAL A 165 -8.81 5.83 2.00
C VAL A 165 -8.62 7.27 2.48
N ILE A 166 -8.03 7.44 3.66
CA ILE A 166 -7.72 8.75 4.24
C ILE A 166 -6.75 9.52 3.32
N GLY A 167 -5.74 8.85 2.76
CA GLY A 167 -4.80 9.45 1.82
C GLY A 167 -5.48 9.96 0.54
N ILE A 168 -6.39 9.17 -0.04
CA ILE A 168 -7.18 9.57 -1.21
C ILE A 168 -8.08 10.77 -0.87
N LEU A 169 -8.76 10.73 0.27
CA LEU A 169 -9.66 11.81 0.71
C LEU A 169 -8.88 13.12 0.93
N LEU A 170 -7.79 13.07 1.69
CA LEU A 170 -6.95 14.24 1.96
C LEU A 170 -6.34 14.81 0.69
N GLY A 171 -5.77 13.97 -0.17
CA GLY A 171 -5.22 14.41 -1.45
C GLY A 171 -6.26 15.05 -2.36
N THR A 172 -7.46 14.46 -2.42
CA THR A 172 -8.59 15.00 -3.19
C THR A 172 -9.08 16.33 -2.63
N MET A 173 -9.18 16.47 -1.31
CA MET A 173 -9.55 17.73 -0.66
C MET A 173 -8.55 18.84 -0.99
N VAL A 174 -7.25 18.57 -0.86
CA VAL A 174 -6.20 19.54 -1.19
C VAL A 174 -6.24 19.91 -2.66
N ALA A 175 -6.46 18.96 -3.57
CA ALA A 175 -6.60 19.25 -4.99
C ALA A 175 -7.79 20.17 -5.30
N PHE A 176 -8.94 19.97 -4.66
CA PHE A 176 -10.11 20.83 -4.81
C PHE A 176 -9.92 22.22 -4.16
N ILE A 177 -9.17 22.31 -3.06
CA ILE A 177 -8.79 23.59 -2.46
C ILE A 177 -7.92 24.39 -3.45
N ILE A 178 -6.94 23.75 -4.08
CA ILE A 178 -6.07 24.36 -5.10
C ILE A 178 -6.90 24.89 -6.28
N ASP A 179 -7.92 24.13 -6.70
CA ASP A 179 -8.83 24.50 -7.78
C ASP A 179 -9.93 25.50 -7.36
N ARG A 180 -9.93 25.94 -6.09
CA ARG A 180 -10.92 26.84 -5.49
C ARG A 180 -12.38 26.35 -5.59
N ARG A 181 -12.57 25.03 -5.60
CA ARG A 181 -13.89 24.36 -5.65
C ARG A 181 -14.32 23.90 -4.26
N LEU A 182 -14.62 24.87 -3.40
CA LEU A 182 -14.96 24.62 -1.99
C LEU A 182 -16.24 23.80 -1.80
N ASP A 183 -17.16 23.84 -2.74
CA ASP A 183 -18.34 22.99 -2.83
C ASP A 183 -18.00 21.51 -2.82
N LYS A 184 -16.99 21.12 -3.62
CA LYS A 184 -16.55 19.73 -3.71
C LYS A 184 -15.72 19.30 -2.49
N VAL A 185 -15.00 20.22 -1.86
CA VAL A 185 -14.29 19.95 -0.61
C VAL A 185 -15.27 19.54 0.48
N ALA A 186 -16.41 20.24 0.60
CA ALA A 186 -17.45 19.92 1.57
C ALA A 186 -18.04 18.52 1.34
N ILE A 187 -18.26 18.12 0.07
CA ILE A 187 -18.76 16.79 -0.27
C ILE A 187 -17.74 15.71 0.14
N VAL A 188 -16.47 15.90 -0.18
CA VAL A 188 -15.41 14.93 0.17
C VAL A 188 -15.24 14.83 1.69
N ALA A 189 -15.29 15.95 2.40
CA ALA A 189 -15.25 15.97 3.87
C ALA A 189 -16.44 15.24 4.49
N PHE A 190 -17.65 15.43 3.93
CA PHE A 190 -18.84 14.70 4.38
C PHE A 190 -18.71 13.19 4.13
N VAL A 191 -18.24 12.78 2.96
CA VAL A 191 -17.98 11.36 2.67
C VAL A 191 -16.94 10.78 3.63
N GLY A 192 -15.88 11.54 3.93
CA GLY A 192 -14.88 11.14 4.91
C GLY A 192 -15.46 10.96 6.32
N ALA A 193 -16.35 11.85 6.74
CA ALA A 193 -17.01 11.77 8.04
C ALA A 193 -18.00 10.59 8.14
N VAL A 194 -18.59 10.15 7.03
CA VAL A 194 -19.50 8.98 7.02
C VAL A 194 -18.73 7.66 7.03
N LEU A 195 -17.49 7.66 6.52
CA LEU A 195 -16.63 6.47 6.45
C LEU A 195 -15.76 6.28 7.70
N SER A 196 -15.65 7.28 8.57
CA SER A 196 -14.89 7.22 9.84
C SER A 196 -15.75 6.68 10.99
#